data_2582ff1bec8e3ffc867bb150e9e284bf
#
_entry.id   2582ff1bec8e3ffc867bb150e9e284bf
#
_cell.length_a   1.000
_cell.length_b   1.000
_cell.length_c   1.000
_cell.angle_alpha   90.00
_cell.angle_beta   90.00
_cell.angle_gamma   90.00
#
_symmetry.space_group_name_H-M   'P 1'
#
loop_
_entity.id
_entity.type
_entity.pdbx_description
1 polymer ?
#
loop_
_entity_poly.entity_id
_entity_poly.type
_entity_poly.pdbx_seq_one_letter_code
_entity_poly.pdbx_strand_id
1 'polypeptide(L)'
;MTIERSEILVGIPKETLIGERRIAIVPDSVSRLKGFVVGIEKGAGESAGYPDSLFTEKGVIVFPDAPTLYSKSDIVLKVQPPTISEAMLVREGSTLISFLYPLSNLEMIRNLLAKKISAFAMELIPRISRAQSMDALSSQATVSGYKAALLAADSLPRFFPMLMTAAGTISPARIFVIGAGVSGLQAIATARRLGAVVEAYDVRPVVKEQIQSLGAKFVELPVETKDAQTSGGYAKAQSEDFYKKQQDLLADHAKSSDAVITTALVPGQKAPILVSEEAV
;
A
#
# COMPACT_ATOMS: atom_id res chain seq x y z
N MET A 1 11.17 34.49 2.80
CA MET A 1 12.50 33.97 2.42
C MET A 1 12.56 33.93 0.89
N THR A 2 13.51 34.58 0.28
CA THR A 2 13.66 34.61 -1.19
C THR A 2 14.54 33.43 -1.56
N ILE A 3 14.04 32.54 -2.42
CA ILE A 3 14.82 31.38 -2.92
C ILE A 3 15.85 31.93 -3.90
N GLU A 4 17.13 31.77 -3.62
CA GLU A 4 18.18 32.10 -4.57
C GLU A 4 18.12 31.14 -5.77
N ARG A 5 18.39 31.62 -6.97
CA ARG A 5 18.27 30.84 -8.23
C ARG A 5 19.17 29.59 -8.31
N SER A 6 20.07 29.40 -7.34
CA SER A 6 20.97 28.25 -7.23
C SER A 6 20.43 27.10 -6.37
N GLU A 7 19.32 27.30 -5.64
CA GLU A 7 18.78 26.31 -4.71
C GLU A 7 17.63 25.54 -5.38
N ILE A 8 17.69 24.21 -5.29
CA ILE A 8 16.66 23.30 -5.82
C ILE A 8 15.49 23.23 -4.81
N LEU A 9 14.29 23.63 -5.24
CA LEU A 9 13.08 23.54 -4.42
C LEU A 9 12.36 22.20 -4.61
N VAL A 10 12.20 21.48 -3.51
CA VAL A 10 11.36 20.28 -3.41
C VAL A 10 10.00 20.69 -2.88
N GLY A 11 8.96 20.62 -3.71
CA GLY A 11 7.59 20.97 -3.37
C GLY A 11 6.73 19.77 -3.01
N ILE A 12 5.95 19.89 -1.94
CA ILE A 12 5.06 18.85 -1.44
C ILE A 12 3.64 19.42 -1.40
N PRO A 13 2.81 19.18 -2.43
CA PRO A 13 1.43 19.62 -2.46
C PRO A 13 0.56 18.80 -1.52
N LYS A 14 -0.62 19.32 -1.24
CA LYS A 14 -1.69 18.59 -0.55
C LYS A 14 -2.22 17.49 -1.46
N GLU A 15 -2.48 16.30 -0.89
CA GLU A 15 -3.16 15.24 -1.62
C GLU A 15 -4.65 15.56 -1.79
N THR A 16 -5.14 15.36 -3.02
CA THR A 16 -6.50 15.75 -3.41
C THR A 16 -7.44 14.56 -3.58
N LEU A 17 -6.92 13.32 -3.58
CA LEU A 17 -7.75 12.13 -3.67
C LEU A 17 -8.60 11.97 -2.40
N ILE A 18 -9.91 11.78 -2.58
CA ILE A 18 -10.86 11.60 -1.47
C ILE A 18 -10.42 10.38 -0.62
N GLY A 19 -10.26 10.61 0.69
CA GLY A 19 -9.83 9.58 1.64
C GLY A 19 -8.30 9.43 1.76
N GLU A 20 -7.49 10.06 0.90
CA GLU A 20 -6.04 10.09 1.09
C GLU A 20 -5.69 11.03 2.25
N ARG A 21 -4.99 10.48 3.24
CA ARG A 21 -4.60 11.22 4.44
C ARG A 21 -3.08 11.32 4.60
N ARG A 22 -2.32 10.64 3.75
CA ARG A 22 -0.86 10.65 3.80
C ARG A 22 -0.31 11.94 3.20
N ILE A 23 0.92 12.24 3.52
CA ILE A 23 1.75 13.27 2.89
C ILE A 23 3.05 12.62 2.40
N ALA A 24 3.62 13.12 1.32
CA ALA A 24 4.79 12.49 0.70
C ALA A 24 6.04 12.51 1.59
N ILE A 25 6.15 13.48 2.51
CA ILE A 25 7.24 13.57 3.49
C ILE A 25 6.68 14.03 4.84
N VAL A 26 7.20 13.45 5.92
CA VAL A 26 6.86 13.87 7.30
C VAL A 26 7.94 14.80 7.85
N PRO A 27 7.64 15.66 8.86
CA PRO A 27 8.59 16.64 9.40
C PRO A 27 9.95 16.05 9.77
N ASP A 28 9.98 14.88 10.40
CA ASP A 28 11.22 14.22 10.83
C ASP A 28 12.11 13.76 9.65
N SER A 29 11.52 13.58 8.48
CA SER A 29 12.26 13.18 7.27
C SER A 29 12.86 14.35 6.50
N VAL A 30 12.46 15.59 6.79
CA VAL A 30 12.96 16.80 6.13
C VAL A 30 14.50 16.92 6.23
N SER A 31 15.04 16.57 7.40
CA SER A 31 16.49 16.61 7.65
C SER A 31 17.32 15.69 6.72
N ARG A 32 16.68 14.74 6.05
CA ARG A 32 17.34 13.85 5.07
C ARG A 32 17.51 14.51 3.70
N LEU A 33 16.76 15.57 3.40
CA LEU A 33 16.85 16.34 2.15
C LEU A 33 17.92 17.44 2.25
N LYS A 34 19.14 17.06 2.62
CA LYS A 34 20.27 18.02 2.73
C LYS A 34 20.60 18.60 1.37
N GLY A 35 20.76 19.92 1.31
CA GLY A 35 21.11 20.64 0.09
C GLY A 35 19.91 21.01 -0.80
N PHE A 36 18.69 20.74 -0.32
CA PHE A 36 17.45 21.17 -0.96
C PHE A 36 16.70 22.15 -0.08
N VAL A 37 16.01 23.09 -0.70
CA VAL A 37 14.96 23.87 -0.05
C VAL A 37 13.68 23.05 -0.11
N VAL A 38 12.97 22.92 1.00
CA VAL A 38 11.71 22.16 1.05
C VAL A 38 10.55 23.14 1.23
N GLY A 39 9.51 22.96 0.41
CA GLY A 39 8.28 23.71 0.49
C GLY A 39 7.07 22.80 0.57
N ILE A 40 6.07 23.18 1.35
CA ILE A 40 4.79 22.48 1.41
C ILE A 40 3.64 23.42 1.06
N GLU A 41 2.57 22.89 0.52
CA GLU A 41 1.29 23.60 0.43
C GLU A 41 0.67 23.74 1.83
N LYS A 42 0.08 24.88 2.14
CA LYS A 42 -0.60 25.15 3.40
C LYS A 42 -1.61 24.06 3.74
N GLY A 43 -1.49 23.50 4.93
CA GLY A 43 -2.37 22.44 5.44
C GLY A 43 -2.16 21.08 4.78
N ALA A 44 -1.08 20.87 3.99
CA ALA A 44 -0.82 19.58 3.32
C ALA A 44 -0.64 18.42 4.30
N GLY A 45 -0.09 18.67 5.48
CA GLY A 45 0.14 17.65 6.51
C GLY A 45 -1.02 17.40 7.48
N GLU A 46 -2.03 18.26 7.51
CA GLU A 46 -3.09 18.23 8.53
C GLU A 46 -3.82 16.89 8.61
N SER A 47 -4.19 16.32 7.46
CA SER A 47 -4.88 15.02 7.40
C SER A 47 -4.01 13.85 7.89
N ALA A 48 -2.68 14.01 7.87
CA ALA A 48 -1.70 13.08 8.40
C ALA A 48 -1.35 13.33 9.88
N GLY A 49 -1.94 14.36 10.50
CA GLY A 49 -1.67 14.76 11.89
C GLY A 49 -0.46 15.68 12.05
N TYR A 50 0.03 16.28 10.97
CA TYR A 50 1.17 17.20 10.97
C TYR A 50 0.74 18.62 10.58
N PRO A 51 0.49 19.54 11.53
CA PRO A 51 0.21 20.94 11.24
C PRO A 51 1.45 21.63 10.64
N ASP A 52 1.22 22.72 9.89
CA ASP A 52 2.27 23.49 9.21
C ASP A 52 3.40 23.93 10.14
N SER A 53 3.11 24.17 11.43
CA SER A 53 4.09 24.56 12.45
C SER A 53 5.23 23.54 12.59
N LEU A 54 4.92 22.24 12.56
CA LEU A 54 5.94 21.18 12.66
C LEU A 54 6.90 21.17 11.45
N PHE A 55 6.43 21.60 10.30
CA PHE A 55 7.27 21.75 9.11
C PHE A 55 8.10 23.03 9.17
N THR A 56 7.51 24.15 9.60
CA THR A 56 8.25 25.43 9.72
C THR A 56 9.36 25.36 10.77
N GLU A 57 9.19 24.61 11.86
CA GLU A 57 10.24 24.32 12.85
C GLU A 57 11.46 23.59 12.23
N LYS A 58 11.25 22.87 11.12
CA LYS A 58 12.31 22.18 10.36
C LYS A 58 12.85 23.03 9.20
N GLY A 59 12.46 24.32 9.10
CA GLY A 59 12.91 25.22 8.05
C GLY A 59 12.17 25.07 6.71
N VAL A 60 11.02 24.40 6.69
CA VAL A 60 10.19 24.23 5.48
C VAL A 60 9.41 25.51 5.20
N ILE A 61 9.33 25.91 3.93
CA ILE A 61 8.56 27.07 3.47
C ILE A 61 7.11 26.62 3.23
N VAL A 62 6.15 27.33 3.83
CA VAL A 62 4.72 27.10 3.58
C VAL A 62 4.23 27.99 2.43
N PHE A 63 3.73 27.36 1.37
CA PHE A 63 3.12 28.06 0.23
C PHE A 63 1.62 28.17 0.40
N PRO A 64 0.99 29.28 -0.03
CA PRO A 64 -0.43 29.52 0.23
C PRO A 64 -1.36 28.57 -0.52
N ASP A 65 -0.96 28.07 -1.68
CA ASP A 65 -1.76 27.26 -2.59
C ASP A 65 -0.91 26.36 -3.51
N ALA A 66 -1.56 25.37 -4.13
CA ALA A 66 -0.95 24.44 -5.06
C ALA A 66 -0.35 25.14 -6.31
N PRO A 67 -1.04 26.07 -7.01
CA PRO A 67 -0.46 26.74 -8.18
C PRO A 67 0.87 27.43 -7.89
N THR A 68 0.95 28.15 -6.75
CA THR A 68 2.18 28.81 -6.34
C THR A 68 3.31 27.83 -6.04
N LEU A 69 3.00 26.73 -5.35
CA LEU A 69 3.95 25.67 -5.05
C LEU A 69 4.47 25.00 -6.33
N TYR A 70 3.56 24.50 -7.18
CA TYR A 70 3.92 23.76 -8.39
C TYR A 70 4.76 24.61 -9.36
N SER A 71 4.42 25.90 -9.54
CA SER A 71 5.13 26.78 -10.47
C SER A 71 6.60 27.06 -10.06
N LYS A 72 6.89 26.98 -8.76
CA LYS A 72 8.22 27.24 -8.21
C LYS A 72 9.06 25.98 -7.99
N SER A 73 8.43 24.82 -7.92
CA SER A 73 9.10 23.56 -7.58
C SER A 73 9.94 23.02 -8.73
N ASP A 74 11.18 22.64 -8.43
CA ASP A 74 12.07 21.91 -9.32
C ASP A 74 11.78 20.41 -9.26
N ILE A 75 11.45 19.93 -8.07
CA ILE A 75 11.06 18.55 -7.79
C ILE A 75 9.73 18.59 -7.04
N VAL A 76 8.75 17.79 -7.48
CA VAL A 76 7.47 17.62 -6.81
C VAL A 76 7.40 16.21 -6.22
N LEU A 77 7.08 16.11 -4.94
CA LEU A 77 6.84 14.83 -4.26
C LEU A 77 5.35 14.69 -3.93
N LYS A 78 4.73 13.61 -4.42
CA LYS A 78 3.34 13.24 -4.10
C LYS A 78 3.23 11.78 -3.68
N VAL A 79 2.17 11.43 -2.99
CA VAL A 79 1.78 10.04 -2.74
C VAL A 79 1.01 9.50 -3.95
N GLN A 80 -0.12 10.12 -4.26
CA GLN A 80 -1.02 9.68 -5.33
C GLN A 80 -0.62 10.27 -6.70
N PRO A 81 -1.01 9.63 -7.81
CA PRO A 81 -0.85 10.23 -9.13
C PRO A 81 -1.46 11.63 -9.15
N PRO A 82 -0.83 12.60 -9.80
CA PRO A 82 -1.49 13.89 -9.99
C PRO A 82 -2.74 13.73 -10.85
N THR A 83 -3.77 14.47 -10.54
CA THR A 83 -4.91 14.67 -11.45
C THR A 83 -4.44 15.36 -12.73
N ILE A 84 -5.28 15.35 -13.77
CA ILE A 84 -4.96 16.06 -15.02
C ILE A 84 -4.73 17.55 -14.74
N SER A 85 -5.57 18.17 -13.89
CA SER A 85 -5.44 19.57 -13.50
C SER A 85 -4.14 19.85 -12.73
N GLU A 86 -3.75 18.97 -11.81
CA GLU A 86 -2.47 19.11 -11.10
C GLU A 86 -1.28 18.93 -12.03
N ALA A 87 -1.32 17.95 -12.94
CA ALA A 87 -0.26 17.76 -13.94
C ALA A 87 -0.06 19.01 -14.82
N MET A 88 -1.12 19.76 -15.08
CA MET A 88 -1.04 21.04 -15.80
C MET A 88 -0.40 22.17 -14.97
N LEU A 89 -0.42 22.10 -13.65
CA LEU A 89 0.25 23.08 -12.77
C LEU A 89 1.74 22.82 -12.64
N VAL A 90 2.18 21.58 -12.79
CA VAL A 90 3.60 21.21 -12.67
C VAL A 90 4.43 22.01 -13.68
N ARG A 91 5.54 22.61 -13.21
CA ARG A 91 6.44 23.42 -14.03
C ARG A 91 7.08 22.59 -15.15
N GLU A 92 7.14 23.13 -16.37
CA GLU A 92 7.84 22.50 -17.49
C GLU A 92 9.29 22.17 -17.15
N GLY A 93 9.75 20.97 -17.52
CA GLY A 93 11.13 20.51 -17.31
C GLY A 93 11.47 20.12 -15.86
N SER A 94 10.49 20.17 -14.94
CA SER A 94 10.72 19.76 -13.54
C SER A 94 10.69 18.22 -13.38
N THR A 95 10.90 17.75 -12.15
CA THR A 95 10.83 16.33 -11.79
C THR A 95 9.60 16.06 -10.95
N LEU A 96 8.90 14.96 -11.20
CA LEU A 96 7.79 14.45 -10.39
C LEU A 96 8.13 13.06 -9.86
N ILE A 97 7.98 12.84 -8.55
CA ILE A 97 8.17 11.56 -7.89
C ILE A 97 6.88 11.21 -7.14
N SER A 98 6.17 10.16 -7.57
CA SER A 98 4.92 9.71 -6.93
C SER A 98 4.57 8.29 -7.38
N PHE A 99 3.51 7.69 -6.84
CA PHE A 99 2.82 6.61 -7.55
C PHE A 99 2.17 7.21 -8.80
N LEU A 100 2.34 6.58 -9.96
CA LEU A 100 1.83 7.08 -11.24
C LEU A 100 0.86 6.13 -11.91
N TYR A 101 1.02 4.83 -11.73
CA TYR A 101 0.25 3.78 -12.41
C TYR A 101 0.09 4.06 -13.92
N PRO A 102 1.20 4.17 -14.66
CA PRO A 102 1.21 4.73 -16.02
C PRO A 102 0.28 4.00 -16.99
N LEU A 103 0.11 2.68 -16.86
CA LEU A 103 -0.78 1.89 -17.71
C LEU A 103 -2.27 2.23 -17.51
N SER A 104 -2.64 2.73 -16.35
CA SER A 104 -4.02 3.11 -16.01
C SER A 104 -4.27 4.61 -16.16
N ASN A 105 -3.22 5.44 -16.29
CA ASN A 105 -3.29 6.89 -16.30
C ASN A 105 -2.63 7.50 -17.57
N LEU A 106 -2.89 6.94 -18.74
CA LEU A 106 -2.22 7.33 -20.00
C LEU A 106 -2.38 8.81 -20.35
N GLU A 107 -3.53 9.41 -20.09
CA GLU A 107 -3.78 10.83 -20.37
C GLU A 107 -2.91 11.73 -19.49
N MET A 108 -2.85 11.45 -18.20
CA MET A 108 -1.97 12.15 -17.27
C MET A 108 -0.49 12.03 -17.71
N ILE A 109 -0.04 10.83 -18.11
CA ILE A 109 1.32 10.61 -18.62
C ILE A 109 1.60 11.43 -19.88
N ARG A 110 0.62 11.55 -20.81
CA ARG A 110 0.76 12.39 -22.01
C ARG A 110 0.94 13.87 -21.64
N ASN A 111 0.21 14.36 -20.63
CA ASN A 111 0.36 15.73 -20.15
C ASN A 111 1.73 15.99 -19.54
N LEU A 112 2.26 15.03 -18.73
CA LEU A 112 3.62 15.12 -18.20
C LEU A 112 4.68 15.14 -19.30
N LEU A 113 4.50 14.28 -20.33
CA LEU A 113 5.40 14.22 -21.49
C LEU A 113 5.40 15.55 -22.27
N ALA A 114 4.20 16.11 -22.56
CA ALA A 114 4.06 17.37 -23.28
C ALA A 114 4.78 18.54 -22.57
N LYS A 115 4.86 18.51 -21.24
CA LYS A 115 5.59 19.45 -20.40
C LYS A 115 7.05 19.06 -20.13
N LYS A 116 7.57 18.02 -20.77
CA LYS A 116 8.95 17.53 -20.60
C LYS A 116 9.29 17.22 -19.13
N ILE A 117 8.35 16.73 -18.35
CA ILE A 117 8.55 16.40 -16.94
C ILE A 117 9.25 15.06 -16.82
N SER A 118 10.33 15.02 -16.02
CA SER A 118 10.98 13.76 -15.64
C SER A 118 10.18 13.10 -14.53
N ALA A 119 9.47 11.99 -14.85
CA ALA A 119 8.55 11.35 -13.92
C ALA A 119 9.11 10.01 -13.39
N PHE A 120 9.13 9.84 -12.07
CA PHE A 120 9.55 8.62 -11.39
C PHE A 120 8.33 7.96 -10.74
N ALA A 121 7.96 6.78 -11.26
CA ALA A 121 6.88 5.97 -10.73
C ALA A 121 7.40 5.08 -9.60
N MET A 122 6.98 5.36 -8.36
CA MET A 122 7.46 4.64 -7.17
C MET A 122 7.11 3.15 -7.20
N GLU A 123 6.00 2.78 -7.81
CA GLU A 123 5.56 1.39 -7.98
C GLU A 123 6.39 0.60 -9.01
N LEU A 124 7.17 1.28 -9.86
CA LEU A 124 8.03 0.66 -10.86
C LEU A 124 9.50 0.53 -10.41
N ILE A 125 9.82 0.92 -9.18
CA ILE A 125 11.14 0.69 -8.59
C ILE A 125 11.43 -0.82 -8.59
N PRO A 126 12.56 -1.27 -9.14
CA PRO A 126 12.86 -2.69 -9.27
C PRO A 126 13.05 -3.34 -7.90
N ARG A 127 12.53 -4.57 -7.73
CA ARG A 127 12.64 -5.35 -6.49
C ARG A 127 13.99 -6.05 -6.40
N ILE A 128 15.03 -5.29 -6.20
CA ILE A 128 16.42 -5.73 -6.00
C ILE A 128 16.93 -5.23 -4.65
N SER A 129 17.91 -5.92 -4.06
CA SER A 129 18.43 -5.60 -2.72
C SER A 129 18.84 -4.14 -2.55
N ARG A 130 19.46 -3.54 -3.58
CA ARG A 130 19.88 -2.12 -3.57
C ARG A 130 18.70 -1.15 -3.47
N ALA A 131 17.54 -1.51 -3.99
CA ALA A 131 16.36 -0.63 -4.06
C ALA A 131 15.33 -0.90 -2.94
N GLN A 132 15.57 -1.86 -2.03
CA GLN A 132 14.63 -2.19 -0.95
C GLN A 132 14.25 -0.99 -0.07
N SER A 133 15.19 -0.07 0.18
CA SER A 133 14.92 1.14 0.96
C SER A 133 13.99 2.13 0.26
N MET A 134 13.78 1.98 -1.06
CA MET A 134 12.89 2.79 -1.90
C MET A 134 11.59 2.06 -2.26
N ASP A 135 11.37 0.83 -1.77
CA ASP A 135 10.16 0.03 -2.06
C ASP A 135 8.95 0.56 -1.26
N ALA A 136 8.33 1.60 -1.81
CA ALA A 136 7.15 2.20 -1.23
C ALA A 136 5.92 1.28 -1.29
N LEU A 137 5.83 0.37 -2.28
CA LEU A 137 4.74 -0.61 -2.34
C LEU A 137 4.78 -1.56 -1.14
N SER A 138 5.93 -2.15 -0.84
CA SER A 138 6.06 -3.08 0.29
C SER A 138 5.83 -2.38 1.62
N SER A 139 6.34 -1.16 1.81
CA SER A 139 6.11 -0.42 3.05
C SER A 139 4.63 -0.11 3.26
N GLN A 140 3.91 0.32 2.22
CA GLN A 140 2.48 0.61 2.31
C GLN A 140 1.62 -0.67 2.37
N ALA A 141 2.05 -1.77 1.73
CA ALA A 141 1.40 -3.07 1.87
C ALA A 141 1.43 -3.58 3.32
N THR A 142 2.52 -3.31 4.06
CA THR A 142 2.60 -3.63 5.50
C THR A 142 1.54 -2.86 6.29
N VAL A 143 1.38 -1.56 6.04
CA VAL A 143 0.34 -0.74 6.68
C VAL A 143 -1.06 -1.26 6.32
N SER A 144 -1.29 -1.62 5.06
CA SER A 144 -2.56 -2.19 4.59
C SER A 144 -2.91 -3.48 5.32
N GLY A 145 -1.98 -4.43 5.43
CA GLY A 145 -2.21 -5.69 6.15
C GLY A 145 -2.48 -5.50 7.64
N TYR A 146 -1.74 -4.60 8.28
CA TYR A 146 -1.99 -4.22 9.68
C TYR A 146 -3.41 -3.66 9.86
N LYS A 147 -3.79 -2.68 9.02
CA LYS A 147 -5.11 -2.05 9.09
C LYS A 147 -6.24 -3.04 8.79
N ALA A 148 -6.06 -3.96 7.83
CA ALA A 148 -7.06 -4.98 7.51
C ALA A 148 -7.41 -5.87 8.72
N ALA A 149 -6.39 -6.32 9.46
CA ALA A 149 -6.62 -7.11 10.67
C ALA A 149 -7.33 -6.30 11.77
N LEU A 150 -7.00 -5.01 11.94
CA LEU A 150 -7.69 -4.14 12.90
C LEU A 150 -9.15 -3.90 12.50
N LEU A 151 -9.43 -3.67 11.22
CA LEU A 151 -10.80 -3.51 10.71
C LEU A 151 -11.63 -4.78 10.94
N ALA A 152 -11.05 -5.96 10.66
CA ALA A 152 -11.71 -7.22 10.94
C ALA A 152 -12.03 -7.37 12.45
N ALA A 153 -11.08 -7.00 13.31
CA ALA A 153 -11.27 -7.08 14.76
C ALA A 153 -12.36 -6.11 15.28
N ASP A 154 -12.41 -4.91 14.72
CA ASP A 154 -13.39 -3.88 15.08
C ASP A 154 -14.80 -4.19 14.58
N SER A 155 -14.90 -4.79 13.39
CA SER A 155 -16.18 -5.10 12.75
C SER A 155 -16.86 -6.38 13.24
N LEU A 156 -16.10 -7.32 13.80
CA LEU A 156 -16.67 -8.59 14.27
C LEU A 156 -17.35 -8.44 15.62
N PRO A 157 -18.58 -8.95 15.82
CA PRO A 157 -19.25 -9.03 17.11
C PRO A 157 -18.67 -10.18 17.96
N ARG A 158 -17.36 -10.38 17.93
CA ARG A 158 -16.66 -11.51 18.54
C ARG A 158 -15.22 -11.12 18.91
N PHE A 159 -14.74 -11.65 20.03
CA PHE A 159 -13.34 -11.47 20.44
C PHE A 159 -12.38 -12.22 19.53
N PHE A 160 -11.26 -11.60 19.17
CA PHE A 160 -10.16 -12.28 18.52
C PHE A 160 -9.51 -13.31 19.44
N PRO A 161 -9.14 -12.98 20.69
CA PRO A 161 -8.55 -13.95 21.60
C PRO A 161 -9.58 -14.86 22.23
N MET A 162 -9.12 -16.03 22.70
CA MET A 162 -9.86 -16.83 23.64
C MET A 162 -9.97 -16.08 24.97
N LEU A 163 -11.15 -16.07 25.56
CA LEU A 163 -11.36 -15.52 26.90
C LEU A 163 -11.96 -16.60 27.81
N MET A 164 -11.43 -16.71 29.02
CA MET A 164 -11.99 -17.53 30.08
C MET A 164 -12.48 -16.64 31.21
N THR A 165 -13.74 -16.83 31.60
CA THR A 165 -14.37 -16.12 32.70
C THR A 165 -15.02 -17.13 33.65
N ALA A 166 -15.46 -16.69 34.83
CA ALA A 166 -16.24 -17.53 35.73
C ALA A 166 -17.56 -18.04 35.11
N ALA A 167 -18.09 -17.34 34.10
CA ALA A 167 -19.31 -17.68 33.37
C ALA A 167 -19.06 -18.64 32.20
N GLY A 168 -17.81 -18.94 31.85
CA GLY A 168 -17.48 -19.87 30.76
C GLY A 168 -16.34 -19.40 29.88
N THR A 169 -16.11 -20.13 28.78
CA THR A 169 -15.05 -19.88 27.79
C THR A 169 -15.64 -19.37 26.49
N ILE A 170 -15.07 -18.29 25.98
CA ILE A 170 -15.34 -17.74 24.64
C ILE A 170 -14.23 -18.21 23.72
N SER A 171 -14.58 -18.94 22.65
CA SER A 171 -13.61 -19.40 21.63
C SER A 171 -13.06 -18.21 20.84
N PRO A 172 -11.77 -18.28 20.39
CA PRO A 172 -11.17 -17.23 19.59
C PRO A 172 -11.81 -17.15 18.20
N ALA A 173 -11.78 -15.96 17.60
CA ALA A 173 -12.19 -15.78 16.22
C ALA A 173 -11.28 -16.54 15.25
N ARG A 174 -11.87 -17.03 14.16
CA ARG A 174 -11.20 -17.71 13.05
C ARG A 174 -11.07 -16.75 11.88
N ILE A 175 -9.84 -16.44 11.51
CA ILE A 175 -9.53 -15.49 10.41
C ILE A 175 -8.91 -16.27 9.28
N PHE A 176 -9.45 -16.11 8.07
CA PHE A 176 -8.88 -16.69 6.87
C PHE A 176 -8.23 -15.60 6.02
N VAL A 177 -6.93 -15.76 5.68
CA VAL A 177 -6.17 -14.80 4.88
C VAL A 177 -5.87 -15.40 3.50
N ILE A 178 -6.32 -14.74 2.44
CA ILE A 178 -6.10 -15.15 1.05
C ILE A 178 -5.05 -14.25 0.43
N GLY A 179 -3.89 -14.82 0.12
CA GLY A 179 -2.69 -14.12 -0.32
C GLY A 179 -1.71 -13.87 0.83
N ALA A 180 -0.48 -14.37 0.70
CA ALA A 180 0.59 -14.23 1.68
C ALA A 180 1.78 -13.44 1.11
N GLY A 181 1.48 -12.34 0.42
CA GLY A 181 2.46 -11.29 0.14
C GLY A 181 2.74 -10.45 1.39
N VAL A 182 3.42 -9.32 1.25
CA VAL A 182 3.77 -8.44 2.37
C VAL A 182 2.53 -8.06 3.20
N SER A 183 1.45 -7.67 2.53
CA SER A 183 0.18 -7.32 3.20
C SER A 183 -0.44 -8.52 3.93
N GLY A 184 -0.52 -9.68 3.27
CA GLY A 184 -1.10 -10.88 3.87
C GLY A 184 -0.31 -11.39 5.07
N LEU A 185 1.01 -11.47 4.97
CA LEU A 185 1.88 -11.86 6.09
C LEU A 185 1.74 -10.90 7.28
N GLN A 186 1.63 -9.59 7.02
CA GLN A 186 1.39 -8.61 8.07
C GLN A 186 -0.01 -8.77 8.69
N ALA A 187 -1.05 -9.03 7.88
CA ALA A 187 -2.40 -9.30 8.39
C ALA A 187 -2.41 -10.55 9.29
N ILE A 188 -1.76 -11.64 8.84
CA ILE A 188 -1.58 -12.88 9.62
C ILE A 188 -0.90 -12.57 10.97
N ALA A 189 0.25 -11.90 10.93
CA ALA A 189 1.01 -11.57 12.13
C ALA A 189 0.20 -10.71 13.11
N THR A 190 -0.57 -9.74 12.60
CA THR A 190 -1.40 -8.85 13.42
C THR A 190 -2.58 -9.61 14.02
N ALA A 191 -3.32 -10.37 13.22
CA ALA A 191 -4.46 -11.16 13.70
C ALA A 191 -4.04 -12.20 14.76
N ARG A 192 -2.87 -12.85 14.56
CA ARG A 192 -2.28 -13.77 15.54
C ARG A 192 -1.92 -13.07 16.85
N ARG A 193 -1.30 -11.89 16.77
CA ARG A 193 -0.98 -11.08 17.98
C ARG A 193 -2.22 -10.64 18.73
N LEU A 194 -3.32 -10.40 18.04
CA LEU A 194 -4.63 -10.10 18.65
C LEU A 194 -5.30 -11.36 19.24
N GLY A 195 -4.74 -12.55 19.00
CA GLY A 195 -5.18 -13.80 19.62
C GLY A 195 -6.11 -14.66 18.75
N ALA A 196 -6.36 -14.29 17.49
CA ALA A 196 -7.15 -15.07 16.56
C ALA A 196 -6.49 -16.40 16.16
N VAL A 197 -7.31 -17.39 15.82
CA VAL A 197 -6.87 -18.58 15.07
C VAL A 197 -6.82 -18.19 13.59
N VAL A 198 -5.66 -18.30 12.96
CA VAL A 198 -5.47 -17.84 11.58
C VAL A 198 -5.13 -19.02 10.67
N GLU A 199 -5.89 -19.15 9.59
CA GLU A 199 -5.57 -19.97 8.44
C GLU A 199 -5.20 -19.05 7.26
N ALA A 200 -4.31 -19.48 6.38
CA ALA A 200 -3.90 -18.68 5.23
C ALA A 200 -3.65 -19.54 4.00
N TYR A 201 -3.99 -18.99 2.85
CA TYR A 201 -3.76 -19.59 1.54
C TYR A 201 -2.93 -18.67 0.65
N ASP A 202 -2.02 -19.26 -0.09
CA ASP A 202 -1.34 -18.61 -1.22
C ASP A 202 -1.04 -19.67 -2.29
N VAL A 203 -1.14 -19.27 -3.57
CA VAL A 203 -0.83 -20.17 -4.68
C VAL A 203 0.64 -20.57 -4.76
N ARG A 204 1.53 -19.79 -4.14
CA ARG A 204 2.99 -20.00 -4.14
C ARG A 204 3.39 -20.89 -2.95
N PRO A 205 3.90 -22.12 -3.18
CA PRO A 205 4.32 -22.98 -2.08
C PRO A 205 5.44 -22.42 -1.22
N VAL A 206 6.28 -21.56 -1.80
CA VAL A 206 7.45 -20.96 -1.11
C VAL A 206 7.08 -20.14 0.12
N VAL A 207 5.84 -19.63 0.21
CA VAL A 207 5.39 -18.82 1.38
C VAL A 207 4.83 -19.67 2.53
N LYS A 208 4.71 -20.99 2.36
CA LYS A 208 4.20 -21.91 3.40
C LYS A 208 4.98 -21.78 4.71
N GLU A 209 6.30 -21.83 4.65
CA GLU A 209 7.16 -21.70 5.84
C GLU A 209 7.01 -20.35 6.51
N GLN A 210 6.83 -19.27 5.73
CA GLN A 210 6.61 -17.92 6.26
C GLN A 210 5.28 -17.84 7.03
N ILE A 211 4.20 -18.41 6.49
CA ILE A 211 2.89 -18.47 7.16
C ILE A 211 2.99 -19.26 8.46
N GLN A 212 3.62 -20.44 8.41
CA GLN A 212 3.78 -21.31 9.57
C GLN A 212 4.66 -20.66 10.66
N SER A 213 5.72 -19.93 10.29
CA SER A 213 6.58 -19.22 11.23
C SER A 213 5.85 -18.11 12.00
N LEU A 214 4.77 -17.57 11.41
CA LEU A 214 3.89 -16.61 12.09
C LEU A 214 2.83 -17.30 12.99
N GLY A 215 2.85 -18.63 13.08
CA GLY A 215 1.91 -19.41 13.89
C GLY A 215 0.53 -19.59 13.26
N ALA A 216 0.40 -19.40 11.94
CA ALA A 216 -0.83 -19.65 11.21
C ALA A 216 -0.77 -21.01 10.50
N LYS A 217 -1.94 -21.58 10.21
CA LYS A 217 -2.04 -22.82 9.43
C LYS A 217 -2.07 -22.47 7.95
N PHE A 218 -1.20 -23.12 7.18
CA PHE A 218 -1.22 -23.04 5.73
C PHE A 218 -2.29 -23.97 5.15
N VAL A 219 -3.15 -23.44 4.28
CA VAL A 219 -4.17 -24.20 3.55
C VAL A 219 -3.57 -24.65 2.24
N GLU A 220 -3.48 -25.96 2.02
CA GLU A 220 -2.92 -26.57 0.82
C GLU A 220 -4.02 -26.89 -0.19
N LEU A 221 -3.82 -26.47 -1.44
CA LEU A 221 -4.63 -26.97 -2.54
C LEU A 221 -4.12 -28.35 -2.96
N PRO A 222 -4.95 -29.39 -3.07
CA PRO A 222 -4.52 -30.74 -3.46
C PRO A 222 -4.26 -30.86 -4.97
N VAL A 223 -3.49 -29.91 -5.53
CA VAL A 223 -3.07 -29.85 -6.94
C VAL A 223 -1.61 -29.38 -7.01
N GLU A 224 -0.82 -30.01 -7.88
CA GLU A 224 0.57 -29.59 -8.08
C GLU A 224 0.65 -28.14 -8.60
N THR A 225 1.28 -27.28 -7.82
CA THR A 225 1.52 -25.85 -8.14
C THR A 225 2.97 -25.63 -8.61
N LYS A 226 3.49 -26.52 -9.50
CA LYS A 226 4.81 -26.33 -10.09
C LYS A 226 4.82 -25.05 -10.90
N ASP A 227 5.82 -24.17 -10.68
CA ASP A 227 5.98 -22.89 -11.37
C ASP A 227 4.92 -21.81 -11.11
N ALA A 228 4.32 -21.77 -9.94
CA ALA A 228 3.29 -20.78 -9.59
C ALA A 228 3.81 -19.33 -9.37
N GLN A 229 5.12 -19.08 -9.51
CA GLN A 229 5.74 -17.77 -9.22
C GLN A 229 6.50 -17.19 -10.42
N THR A 230 6.37 -15.86 -10.62
CA THR A 230 7.19 -15.10 -11.57
C THR A 230 8.55 -14.74 -10.95
N SER A 231 9.52 -14.32 -11.78
CA SER A 231 10.82 -13.79 -11.29
C SER A 231 10.70 -12.60 -10.35
N GLY A 232 9.60 -11.82 -10.43
CA GLY A 232 9.27 -10.72 -9.53
C GLY A 232 8.56 -11.12 -8.24
N GLY A 233 8.39 -12.43 -7.96
CA GLY A 233 7.73 -12.92 -6.74
C GLY A 233 6.22 -12.88 -6.75
N TYR A 234 5.58 -12.63 -7.90
CA TYR A 234 4.11 -12.64 -8.07
C TYR A 234 3.61 -14.00 -8.57
N ALA A 235 2.32 -14.27 -8.31
CA ALA A 235 1.66 -15.47 -8.84
C ALA A 235 1.59 -15.46 -10.37
N LYS A 236 1.78 -16.62 -10.99
CA LYS A 236 1.55 -16.85 -12.43
C LYS A 236 0.10 -17.29 -12.67
N ALA A 237 -0.41 -17.03 -13.87
CA ALA A 237 -1.68 -17.57 -14.33
C ALA A 237 -1.64 -19.11 -14.36
N GLN A 238 -2.74 -19.75 -13.98
CA GLN A 238 -2.94 -21.19 -13.90
C GLN A 238 -4.08 -21.61 -14.84
N SER A 239 -4.36 -22.95 -14.92
CA SER A 239 -5.45 -23.48 -15.73
C SER A 239 -6.83 -23.17 -15.16
N GLU A 240 -7.89 -23.24 -15.98
CA GLU A 240 -9.28 -23.07 -15.54
C GLU A 240 -9.68 -24.09 -14.48
N ASP A 241 -9.29 -25.35 -14.65
CA ASP A 241 -9.52 -26.43 -13.68
C ASP A 241 -8.86 -26.13 -12.32
N PHE A 242 -7.69 -25.53 -12.34
CA PHE A 242 -7.01 -25.08 -11.12
C PHE A 242 -7.85 -24.01 -10.43
N TYR A 243 -8.30 -22.99 -11.16
CA TYR A 243 -9.09 -21.91 -10.57
C TYR A 243 -10.41 -22.40 -9.98
N LYS A 244 -11.07 -23.36 -10.60
CA LYS A 244 -12.31 -23.94 -10.07
C LYS A 244 -12.06 -24.66 -8.74
N LYS A 245 -11.08 -25.56 -8.67
CA LYS A 245 -10.70 -26.27 -7.43
C LYS A 245 -10.24 -25.30 -6.34
N GLN A 246 -9.54 -24.23 -6.73
CA GLN A 246 -9.13 -23.16 -5.83
C GLN A 246 -10.34 -22.46 -5.23
N GLN A 247 -11.32 -22.07 -6.05
CA GLN A 247 -12.53 -21.39 -5.59
C GLN A 247 -13.33 -22.27 -4.61
N ASP A 248 -13.51 -23.56 -4.92
CA ASP A 248 -14.22 -24.50 -4.05
C ASP A 248 -13.52 -24.59 -2.67
N LEU A 249 -12.20 -24.77 -2.65
CA LEU A 249 -11.42 -24.82 -1.40
C LEU A 249 -11.53 -23.51 -0.61
N LEU A 250 -11.37 -22.38 -1.29
CA LEU A 250 -11.43 -21.06 -0.65
C LEU A 250 -12.83 -20.78 -0.08
N ALA A 251 -13.88 -21.21 -0.78
CA ALA A 251 -15.27 -21.10 -0.32
C ALA A 251 -15.50 -21.87 0.98
N ASP A 252 -15.01 -23.12 1.08
CA ASP A 252 -15.16 -23.94 2.28
C ASP A 252 -14.45 -23.32 3.49
N HIS A 253 -13.23 -22.81 3.30
CA HIS A 253 -12.50 -22.11 4.37
C HIS A 253 -13.14 -20.76 4.72
N ALA A 254 -13.64 -20.01 3.75
CA ALA A 254 -14.37 -18.75 3.99
C ALA A 254 -15.61 -18.99 4.85
N LYS A 255 -16.48 -19.95 4.48
CA LYS A 255 -17.69 -20.32 5.23
C LYS A 255 -17.41 -20.78 6.67
N SER A 256 -16.22 -21.36 6.93
CA SER A 256 -15.82 -21.83 8.25
C SER A 256 -15.08 -20.76 9.09
N SER A 257 -14.92 -19.55 8.56
CA SER A 257 -14.19 -18.46 9.21
C SER A 257 -15.14 -17.35 9.65
N ASP A 258 -14.76 -16.60 10.68
CA ASP A 258 -15.53 -15.44 11.17
C ASP A 258 -15.24 -14.19 10.33
N ALA A 259 -14.04 -14.07 9.73
CA ALA A 259 -13.70 -13.05 8.75
C ALA A 259 -12.69 -13.55 7.73
N VAL A 260 -12.75 -12.98 6.53
CA VAL A 260 -11.82 -13.23 5.44
C VAL A 260 -11.10 -11.94 5.07
N ILE A 261 -9.76 -12.00 4.97
CA ILE A 261 -8.92 -10.89 4.52
C ILE A 261 -8.29 -11.29 3.19
N THR A 262 -8.62 -10.58 2.11
CA THR A 262 -8.06 -10.84 0.79
C THR A 262 -6.97 -9.83 0.45
N THR A 263 -5.79 -10.32 0.05
CA THR A 263 -4.64 -9.48 -0.32
C THR A 263 -4.00 -9.92 -1.63
N ALA A 264 -4.67 -10.78 -2.40
CA ALA A 264 -4.16 -11.26 -3.68
C ALA A 264 -4.27 -10.18 -4.75
N LEU A 265 -3.14 -9.59 -5.10
CA LEU A 265 -3.02 -8.57 -6.14
C LEU A 265 -1.85 -8.90 -7.06
N VAL A 266 -2.06 -8.76 -8.37
CA VAL A 266 -1.00 -8.79 -9.38
C VAL A 266 -0.93 -7.39 -10.01
N PRO A 267 0.18 -6.66 -9.84
CA PRO A 267 0.31 -5.31 -10.40
C PRO A 267 0.07 -5.28 -11.91
N GLY A 268 -0.69 -4.29 -12.38
CA GLY A 268 -1.00 -4.11 -13.80
C GLY A 268 -2.01 -5.09 -14.39
N GLN A 269 -2.61 -5.97 -13.59
CA GLN A 269 -3.65 -6.90 -14.01
C GLN A 269 -4.91 -6.77 -13.14
N LYS A 270 -6.04 -7.17 -13.69
CA LYS A 270 -7.29 -7.26 -12.92
C LYS A 270 -7.12 -8.35 -11.85
N ALA A 271 -7.45 -8.03 -10.59
CA ALA A 271 -7.42 -9.01 -9.51
C ALA A 271 -8.37 -10.18 -9.80
N PRO A 272 -7.95 -11.44 -9.53
CA PRO A 272 -8.84 -12.58 -9.68
C PRO A 272 -9.97 -12.53 -8.63
N ILE A 273 -11.15 -13.00 -9.01
CA ILE A 273 -12.26 -13.22 -8.05
C ILE A 273 -11.99 -14.56 -7.36
N LEU A 274 -11.47 -14.51 -6.14
CA LEU A 274 -11.09 -15.70 -5.36
C LEU A 274 -12.19 -16.16 -4.40
N VAL A 275 -13.08 -15.26 -4.00
CA VAL A 275 -14.24 -15.55 -3.15
C VAL A 275 -15.47 -15.24 -3.98
N SER A 276 -16.31 -16.24 -4.22
CA SER A 276 -17.56 -16.07 -4.95
C SER A 276 -18.66 -15.50 -4.06
N GLU A 277 -19.72 -14.96 -4.68
CA GLU A 277 -20.90 -14.47 -3.96
C GLU A 277 -21.56 -15.58 -3.10
N GLU A 278 -21.50 -16.83 -3.57
CA GLU A 278 -22.03 -17.99 -2.85
C GLU A 278 -21.22 -18.36 -1.60
N ALA A 279 -19.98 -17.89 -1.49
CA ALA A 279 -19.08 -18.17 -0.37
C ALA A 279 -19.21 -17.13 0.76
N VAL A 280 -19.87 -16.01 0.52
CA VAL A 280 -20.14 -14.92 1.46
C VAL A 280 -21.53 -15.09 2.07
#